data_5ef77b15511a0bb0dc47354e23186f10
#
_entry.id   5ef77b15511a0bb0dc47354e23186f10
#
_cell.length_a   1.000
_cell.length_b   1.000
_cell.length_c   1.000
_cell.angle_alpha   90.00
_cell.angle_beta   90.00
_cell.angle_gamma   90.00
#
_symmetry.space_group_name_H-M   'P 1'
#
loop_
_entity.id
_entity.type
_entity.pdbx_description
1 polymer ?
#
loop_
_entity_poly.entity_id
_entity_poly.type
_entity_poly.pdbx_seq_one_letter_code
_entity_poly.pdbx_strand_id
1 'polypeptide(L)'
;MERHREERPTGGSRLEKKAKKKSHFTRQQKALIAVAAVLAVVLAGVLAWQSLFVKPQVPTGTQDPEKETTIDYGEGNRPKAGGERKSKDWYTVLILGRDTGGGGNTDTMLLASYDATNQKATVMSIPRDTMVNVPWDIKRINSVYNYYGGDQKGIDALYKEIAQLVGFEPDYQVVVEWDAVGEIVNAMDGVWFDVPRNMNYDDPYQDLHIHQEKGYRLLSGDDAMQVIRYRHDTNMKYGYPDGDLGRIKTQQAFLKAMVQQLLQVKNVTKIGEFAKVFQNNVETDLSFNEMLWFGKQAVLGGLKIEDVNFVTMPNTPVSCWSRTYRNYQSYVVPNAQELLDLVNRDLSPFVEPSVMSDLDIMSVNKDGSVSSTTGHVEDSKAAAPPVKPAKPAETEPETTEPGTDQPSETDPETGEPIVPTDPSATDPGTEPSTPSEGGTPTVPSEPEPAPQPEPEPTPEPEPTTPTEGSDFTVIDPPPAA
;
A
#
# COMPACT_ATOMS: atom_id res chain seq x y z
N MET A 1 79.45 -23.41 76.32
CA MET A 1 78.12 -23.93 76.08
C MET A 1 77.19 -22.76 76.24
N GLU A 2 77.06 -21.94 75.19
CA GLU A 2 76.31 -20.71 75.22
C GLU A 2 75.02 -20.96 74.44
N ARG A 3 73.87 -20.55 74.99
CA ARG A 3 72.58 -20.61 74.38
C ARG A 3 72.32 -19.25 73.73
N HIS A 4 72.27 -19.22 72.44
CA HIS A 4 71.71 -18.09 71.67
C HIS A 4 70.21 -18.05 71.79
N ARG A 5 69.74 -16.91 72.27
CA ARG A 5 68.31 -16.55 72.39
C ARG A 5 67.93 -15.75 71.15
N GLU A 6 67.07 -16.30 70.26
CA GLU A 6 66.52 -15.59 69.12
C GLU A 6 65.41 -14.66 69.59
N GLU A 7 65.57 -13.38 69.32
CA GLU A 7 64.55 -12.37 69.50
C GLU A 7 63.66 -12.32 68.23
N ARG A 8 62.36 -12.41 68.40
CA ARG A 8 61.37 -12.20 67.34
C ARG A 8 61.05 -10.71 67.22
N PRO A 9 61.01 -10.13 65.99
CA PRO A 9 60.52 -8.77 65.81
C PRO A 9 59.00 -8.78 65.75
N THR A 10 58.36 -8.06 66.65
CA THR A 10 56.95 -7.71 66.65
C THR A 10 56.71 -6.53 65.70
N GLY A 11 56.41 -6.80 64.42
CA GLY A 11 56.02 -5.81 63.46
C GLY A 11 54.47 -5.71 63.35
N GLY A 12 53.86 -4.92 64.22
CA GLY A 12 52.47 -4.57 64.09
C GLY A 12 52.27 -3.50 63.01
N SER A 13 51.80 -3.89 61.85
CA SER A 13 51.39 -2.93 60.82
C SER A 13 50.04 -2.29 61.20
N ARG A 14 50.15 -1.07 61.66
CA ARG A 14 49.03 -0.20 61.97
C ARG A 14 48.47 0.27 60.66
N LEU A 15 47.36 -0.37 60.17
CA LEU A 15 46.57 0.09 59.05
C LEU A 15 45.98 1.48 59.36
N GLU A 16 46.58 2.52 58.79
CA GLU A 16 46.05 3.87 58.85
C GLU A 16 44.72 3.88 58.10
N LYS A 17 43.60 3.95 58.82
CA LYS A 17 42.31 4.28 58.30
C LYS A 17 42.37 5.69 57.75
N LYS A 18 42.44 5.82 56.39
CA LYS A 18 42.24 7.08 55.68
C LYS A 18 40.92 7.70 56.14
N ALA A 19 40.94 8.75 56.91
CA ALA A 19 39.81 9.51 57.34
C ALA A 19 39.12 10.08 56.07
N LYS A 20 37.89 9.67 55.81
CA LYS A 20 37.07 10.29 54.76
C LYS A 20 36.94 11.77 55.10
N LYS A 21 37.54 12.65 54.29
CA LYS A 21 37.37 14.10 54.36
C LYS A 21 35.85 14.37 54.24
N LYS A 22 35.22 14.78 55.33
CA LYS A 22 33.80 15.24 55.34
C LYS A 22 33.74 16.52 54.51
N SER A 23 32.95 16.53 53.46
CA SER A 23 32.71 17.72 52.65
C SER A 23 32.07 18.82 53.49
N HIS A 24 32.70 19.98 53.54
CA HIS A 24 32.27 21.16 54.35
C HIS A 24 31.21 22.01 53.67
N PHE A 25 30.38 21.42 52.75
CA PHE A 25 29.30 22.16 52.13
C PHE A 25 28.16 22.44 53.11
N THR A 26 27.70 23.69 53.15
CA THR A 26 26.51 24.08 53.89
C THR A 26 25.26 23.38 53.37
N ARG A 27 24.18 23.35 54.17
CA ARG A 27 22.92 22.74 53.71
C ARG A 27 22.41 23.39 52.42
N GLN A 28 22.56 24.70 52.27
CA GLN A 28 22.19 25.45 51.06
C GLN A 28 23.04 25.06 49.85
N GLN A 29 24.35 24.91 50.01
CA GLN A 29 25.27 24.45 48.96
C GLN A 29 24.93 23.01 48.53
N LYS A 30 24.62 22.12 49.47
CA LYS A 30 24.17 20.75 49.12
C LYS A 30 22.88 20.73 48.39
N ALA A 31 21.90 21.59 48.76
CA ALA A 31 20.62 21.73 48.03
C ALA A 31 20.86 22.28 46.60
N LEU A 32 21.71 23.29 46.45
CA LEU A 32 22.10 23.83 45.13
C LEU A 32 22.77 22.79 44.23
N ILE A 33 23.71 21.99 44.81
CA ILE A 33 24.37 20.90 44.06
C ILE A 33 23.35 19.82 43.64
N ALA A 34 22.41 19.48 44.53
CA ALA A 34 21.35 18.51 44.20
C ALA A 34 20.45 19.03 43.08
N VAL A 35 20.02 20.29 43.12
CA VAL A 35 19.22 20.92 42.04
C VAL A 35 20.01 20.97 40.73
N ALA A 36 21.30 21.38 40.78
CA ALA A 36 22.15 21.38 39.59
C ALA A 36 22.37 19.98 39.00
N ALA A 37 22.51 18.94 39.85
CA ALA A 37 22.60 17.54 39.40
C ALA A 37 21.30 17.07 38.73
N VAL A 38 20.13 17.40 39.31
CA VAL A 38 18.83 17.09 38.70
C VAL A 38 18.70 17.80 37.36
N LEU A 39 19.02 19.08 37.29
CA LEU A 39 18.98 19.85 36.03
C LEU A 39 19.95 19.27 34.98
N ALA A 40 21.12 18.85 35.36
CA ALA A 40 22.08 18.19 34.48
C ALA A 40 21.54 16.85 33.93
N VAL A 41 20.90 16.04 34.79
CA VAL A 41 20.29 14.77 34.38
C VAL A 41 19.12 15.04 33.43
N VAL A 42 18.26 16.03 33.73
CA VAL A 42 17.14 16.43 32.85
C VAL A 42 17.69 16.92 31.50
N LEU A 43 18.71 17.79 31.51
CA LEU A 43 19.35 18.30 30.30
C LEU A 43 19.97 17.16 29.48
N ALA A 44 20.68 16.25 30.11
CA ALA A 44 21.25 15.06 29.46
C ALA A 44 20.14 14.17 28.86
N GLY A 45 19.03 14.00 29.58
CA GLY A 45 17.84 13.28 29.09
C GLY A 45 17.23 13.96 27.87
N VAL A 46 17.09 15.29 27.90
CA VAL A 46 16.57 16.07 26.75
C VAL A 46 17.51 15.99 25.54
N LEU A 47 18.82 16.10 25.76
CA LEU A 47 19.80 15.97 24.67
C LEU A 47 19.82 14.56 24.08
N ALA A 48 19.77 13.53 24.93
CA ALA A 48 19.64 12.13 24.47
C ALA A 48 18.34 11.91 23.72
N TRP A 49 17.22 12.48 24.20
CA TRP A 49 15.93 12.44 23.50
C TRP A 49 16.03 13.13 22.13
N GLN A 50 16.62 14.30 22.04
CA GLN A 50 16.78 15.02 20.78
C GLN A 50 17.67 14.28 19.77
N SER A 51 18.71 13.56 20.24
CA SER A 51 19.60 12.80 19.38
C SER A 51 18.96 11.56 18.74
N LEU A 52 17.80 11.12 19.26
CA LEU A 52 17.03 10.03 18.65
C LEU A 52 16.28 10.46 17.37
N PHE A 53 16.10 11.76 17.15
CA PHE A 53 15.34 12.29 16.02
C PHE A 53 16.28 12.97 15.03
N VAL A 54 16.74 12.22 14.05
CA VAL A 54 17.62 12.73 12.99
C VAL A 54 16.76 13.22 11.84
N LYS A 55 16.91 14.49 11.48
CA LYS A 55 16.22 15.05 10.33
C LYS A 55 16.70 14.38 9.05
N PRO A 56 15.80 13.83 8.21
CA PRO A 56 16.18 13.25 6.93
C PRO A 56 16.90 14.27 6.05
N GLN A 57 17.92 13.81 5.37
CA GLN A 57 18.65 14.62 4.38
C GLN A 57 17.85 14.58 3.09
N VAL A 58 17.27 15.72 2.72
CA VAL A 58 16.70 15.84 1.37
C VAL A 58 17.84 15.62 0.38
N PRO A 59 17.70 14.71 -0.61
CA PRO A 59 18.65 14.62 -1.68
C PRO A 59 18.74 16.01 -2.32
N THR A 60 19.78 16.76 -1.97
CA THR A 60 20.10 17.98 -2.69
C THR A 60 20.60 17.49 -4.03
N GLY A 61 19.73 17.55 -5.03
CA GLY A 61 20.18 17.47 -6.40
C GLY A 61 21.20 18.58 -6.56
N THR A 62 22.44 18.24 -6.27
CA THR A 62 23.56 19.06 -6.69
C THR A 62 23.39 19.15 -8.20
N GLN A 63 23.43 20.35 -8.72
CA GLN A 63 23.66 20.62 -10.13
C GLN A 63 25.06 20.11 -10.53
N ASP A 64 25.45 18.99 -9.97
CA ASP A 64 26.66 18.27 -10.33
C ASP A 64 26.25 17.26 -11.39
N PRO A 65 26.44 17.56 -12.68
CA PRO A 65 26.12 16.64 -13.76
C PRO A 65 26.95 15.34 -13.70
N GLU A 66 27.93 15.24 -12.78
CA GLU A 66 28.74 14.05 -12.52
C GLU A 66 28.19 13.15 -11.43
N LYS A 67 27.18 13.58 -10.66
CA LYS A 67 26.43 12.67 -9.80
C LYS A 67 25.29 12.06 -10.61
N GLU A 68 25.67 11.14 -11.52
CA GLU A 68 24.74 10.25 -12.20
C GLU A 68 23.79 9.63 -11.16
N THR A 69 22.50 9.83 -11.36
CA THR A 69 21.50 8.98 -10.73
C THR A 69 21.88 7.54 -11.04
N THR A 70 21.97 6.69 -10.03
CA THR A 70 22.36 5.29 -10.19
C THR A 70 21.35 4.50 -11.04
N ILE A 71 20.23 5.12 -11.40
CA ILE A 71 19.15 4.54 -12.17
C ILE A 71 19.36 4.86 -13.66
N ASP A 72 19.47 3.81 -14.47
CA ASP A 72 19.49 3.93 -15.92
C ASP A 72 18.06 4.03 -16.47
N TYR A 73 17.70 5.22 -16.93
CA TYR A 73 16.39 5.48 -17.57
C TYR A 73 16.35 5.11 -19.05
N GLY A 74 17.45 4.61 -19.63
CA GLY A 74 17.53 4.24 -21.04
C GLY A 74 17.36 5.43 -21.98
N GLU A 75 16.66 5.22 -23.11
CA GLU A 75 16.31 6.28 -24.08
C GLU A 75 15.05 7.09 -23.62
N GLY A 76 14.39 6.67 -22.54
CA GLY A 76 13.22 7.33 -21.99
C GLY A 76 13.53 8.69 -21.37
N ASN A 77 12.47 9.37 -20.93
CA ASN A 77 12.60 10.65 -20.25
C ASN A 77 13.25 10.47 -18.86
N ARG A 78 14.16 11.40 -18.51
CA ARG A 78 14.79 11.40 -17.18
C ARG A 78 13.95 12.22 -16.21
N PRO A 79 13.39 11.62 -15.17
CA PRO A 79 12.70 12.37 -14.12
C PRO A 79 13.63 13.34 -13.40
N LYS A 80 13.06 14.39 -12.82
CA LYS A 80 13.83 15.35 -12.01
C LYS A 80 14.33 14.68 -10.73
N ALA A 81 15.64 14.60 -10.55
CA ALA A 81 16.28 14.08 -9.36
C ALA A 81 16.63 15.18 -8.32
N GLY A 82 16.51 16.48 -8.68
CA GLY A 82 16.86 17.58 -7.82
C GLY A 82 16.37 18.93 -8.33
N GLY A 83 16.52 19.96 -7.48
CA GLY A 83 16.11 21.32 -7.79
C GLY A 83 15.78 22.13 -6.54
N GLU A 84 15.42 23.41 -6.71
CA GLU A 84 14.91 24.25 -5.64
C GLU A 84 13.56 23.72 -5.16
N ARG A 85 13.41 23.53 -3.84
CA ARG A 85 12.18 23.01 -3.24
C ARG A 85 11.23 24.12 -2.83
N LYS A 86 9.92 23.85 -2.98
CA LYS A 86 8.83 24.78 -2.61
C LYS A 86 8.83 25.15 -1.13
N SER A 87 9.28 24.22 -0.26
CA SER A 87 9.52 24.49 1.14
C SER A 87 10.78 23.80 1.62
N LYS A 88 11.32 24.26 2.78
CA LYS A 88 12.58 23.75 3.34
C LYS A 88 12.55 22.26 3.67
N ASP A 89 11.39 21.77 4.11
CA ASP A 89 11.21 20.41 4.64
C ASP A 89 10.05 19.72 3.91
N TRP A 90 10.12 19.67 2.60
CA TRP A 90 9.20 18.92 1.74
C TRP A 90 9.85 17.61 1.33
N TYR A 91 9.20 16.52 1.63
CA TYR A 91 9.69 15.16 1.36
C TYR A 91 8.70 14.38 0.52
N THR A 92 9.22 13.47 -0.30
CA THR A 92 8.43 12.53 -1.10
C THR A 92 8.85 11.11 -0.80
N VAL A 93 7.87 10.21 -0.63
CA VAL A 93 8.10 8.82 -0.27
C VAL A 93 7.26 7.92 -1.18
N LEU A 94 7.91 7.00 -1.88
CA LEU A 94 7.23 5.93 -2.59
C LEU A 94 7.00 4.75 -1.65
N ILE A 95 5.75 4.33 -1.49
CA ILE A 95 5.36 3.22 -0.64
C ILE A 95 4.82 2.09 -1.51
N LEU A 96 5.46 0.93 -1.43
CA LEU A 96 5.13 -0.27 -2.20
C LEU A 96 4.64 -1.36 -1.25
N GLY A 97 3.44 -1.88 -1.47
CA GLY A 97 2.93 -3.05 -0.77
C GLY A 97 3.27 -4.32 -1.53
N ARG A 98 4.04 -5.22 -0.92
CA ARG A 98 4.46 -6.50 -1.48
C ARG A 98 3.64 -7.62 -0.86
N ASP A 99 3.07 -8.49 -1.70
CA ASP A 99 2.46 -9.74 -1.25
C ASP A 99 3.50 -10.86 -1.25
N THR A 100 3.86 -11.35 -0.08
CA THR A 100 4.83 -12.43 0.10
C THR A 100 4.20 -13.83 -0.01
N GLY A 101 2.87 -13.93 -0.01
CA GLY A 101 2.13 -15.20 0.07
C GLY A 101 1.76 -15.86 -1.25
N GLY A 102 1.95 -15.24 -2.41
CA GLY A 102 1.43 -15.86 -3.61
C GLY A 102 1.65 -15.15 -4.93
N GLY A 103 2.83 -15.19 -5.48
CA GLY A 103 3.10 -14.73 -6.84
C GLY A 103 3.76 -13.35 -6.96
N GLY A 104 4.05 -12.70 -5.84
CA GLY A 104 4.97 -11.55 -5.77
C GLY A 104 4.58 -10.30 -6.56
N ASN A 105 3.28 -10.06 -6.78
CA ASN A 105 2.84 -8.82 -7.41
C ASN A 105 2.80 -7.69 -6.37
N THR A 106 3.13 -6.46 -6.80
CA THR A 106 2.89 -5.25 -6.03
C THR A 106 1.48 -4.75 -6.30
N ASP A 107 0.57 -5.02 -5.38
CA ASP A 107 -0.84 -4.64 -5.53
C ASP A 107 -1.16 -3.24 -4.97
N THR A 108 -0.26 -2.69 -4.16
CA THR A 108 -0.42 -1.36 -3.56
C THR A 108 0.80 -0.51 -3.87
N MET A 109 0.56 0.64 -4.50
CA MET A 109 1.58 1.64 -4.81
C MET A 109 1.03 3.00 -4.40
N LEU A 110 1.72 3.66 -3.48
CA LEU A 110 1.35 4.98 -2.99
C LEU A 110 2.53 5.93 -3.17
N LEU A 111 2.28 7.11 -3.71
CA LEU A 111 3.24 8.21 -3.68
C LEU A 111 2.78 9.23 -2.66
N ALA A 112 3.53 9.38 -1.59
CA ALA A 112 3.27 10.34 -0.53
C ALA A 112 4.18 11.57 -0.67
N SER A 113 3.61 12.73 -0.45
CA SER A 113 4.29 14.01 -0.36
C SER A 113 3.98 14.62 1.00
N TYR A 114 4.98 15.07 1.74
CA TYR A 114 4.84 15.69 3.05
C TYR A 114 5.65 16.97 3.16
N ASP A 115 4.94 18.09 3.21
CA ASP A 115 5.50 19.40 3.55
C ASP A 115 5.50 19.56 5.07
N ALA A 116 6.59 19.16 5.71
CA ALA A 116 6.75 19.27 7.16
C ALA A 116 6.91 20.71 7.65
N THR A 117 7.21 21.67 6.77
CA THR A 117 7.24 23.10 7.11
C THR A 117 5.83 23.65 7.30
N ASN A 118 4.92 23.30 6.40
CA ASN A 118 3.54 23.81 6.39
C ASN A 118 2.53 22.82 6.95
N GLN A 119 2.97 21.62 7.38
CA GLN A 119 2.15 20.54 7.94
C GLN A 119 1.02 20.14 7.00
N LYS A 120 1.38 19.83 5.74
CA LYS A 120 0.46 19.35 4.70
C LYS A 120 1.01 18.07 4.07
N ALA A 121 0.14 17.15 3.73
CA ALA A 121 0.52 15.93 3.04
C ALA A 121 -0.47 15.58 1.93
N THR A 122 0.01 14.92 0.89
CA THR A 122 -0.82 14.30 -0.15
C THR A 122 -0.36 12.88 -0.35
N VAL A 123 -1.31 11.94 -0.40
CA VAL A 123 -1.05 10.52 -0.65
C VAL A 123 -1.85 10.13 -1.89
N MET A 124 -1.14 9.86 -2.98
CA MET A 124 -1.72 9.40 -4.23
C MET A 124 -1.60 7.90 -4.37
N SER A 125 -2.73 7.19 -4.53
CA SER A 125 -2.74 5.78 -4.90
C SER A 125 -2.58 5.63 -6.41
N ILE A 126 -1.64 4.79 -6.84
CA ILE A 126 -1.41 4.43 -8.23
C ILE A 126 -2.07 3.06 -8.47
N PRO A 127 -3.10 2.97 -9.34
CA PRO A 127 -3.77 1.70 -9.61
C PRO A 127 -2.81 0.66 -10.20
N ARG A 128 -2.91 -0.58 -9.76
CA ARG A 128 -2.03 -1.69 -10.18
C ARG A 128 -2.11 -2.01 -11.68
N ASP A 129 -3.26 -1.73 -12.31
CA ASP A 129 -3.49 -1.96 -13.74
C ASP A 129 -3.11 -0.74 -14.59
N THR A 130 -2.37 0.22 -14.03
CA THR A 130 -1.84 1.38 -14.76
C THR A 130 -0.95 0.92 -15.91
N MET A 131 -1.24 1.42 -17.11
CA MET A 131 -0.42 1.13 -18.29
C MET A 131 0.86 1.94 -18.21
N VAL A 132 2.01 1.27 -18.31
CA VAL A 132 3.37 1.85 -18.29
C VAL A 132 4.14 1.48 -19.55
N ASN A 133 5.19 2.24 -19.84
CA ASN A 133 5.98 2.15 -21.05
C ASN A 133 7.10 1.12 -20.91
N VAL A 134 6.76 -0.14 -21.04
CA VAL A 134 7.67 -1.27 -20.86
C VAL A 134 7.85 -2.05 -22.18
N PRO A 135 9.00 -2.72 -22.40
CA PRO A 135 9.33 -3.37 -23.69
C PRO A 135 8.57 -4.68 -23.95
N TRP A 136 7.70 -5.13 -23.04
CA TRP A 136 6.90 -6.36 -23.22
C TRP A 136 5.41 -6.09 -23.43
N ASP A 137 4.65 -7.15 -23.75
CA ASP A 137 3.27 -7.06 -24.21
C ASP A 137 2.28 -6.62 -23.12
N ILE A 138 2.37 -7.19 -21.90
CA ILE A 138 1.49 -6.87 -20.78
C ILE A 138 2.04 -5.68 -20.00
N LYS A 139 1.47 -4.51 -20.23
CA LYS A 139 2.00 -3.21 -19.79
C LYS A 139 1.41 -2.74 -18.45
N ARG A 140 1.04 -3.64 -17.55
CA ARG A 140 0.54 -3.28 -16.22
C ARG A 140 1.71 -3.00 -15.28
N ILE A 141 1.64 -1.90 -14.54
CA ILE A 141 2.68 -1.48 -13.61
C ILE A 141 2.98 -2.56 -12.54
N ASN A 142 1.96 -3.29 -12.07
CA ASN A 142 2.17 -4.36 -11.08
C ASN A 142 3.00 -5.54 -11.62
N SER A 143 3.10 -5.70 -12.92
CA SER A 143 3.90 -6.77 -13.54
C SER A 143 5.41 -6.47 -13.57
N VAL A 144 5.78 -5.20 -13.38
CA VAL A 144 7.17 -4.74 -13.48
C VAL A 144 8.05 -5.42 -12.43
N TYR A 145 7.59 -5.45 -11.19
CA TYR A 145 8.31 -6.07 -10.08
C TYR A 145 8.71 -7.53 -10.38
N ASN A 146 7.73 -8.35 -10.78
CA ASN A 146 7.95 -9.75 -11.07
C ASN A 146 8.77 -9.98 -12.35
N TYR A 147 8.61 -9.13 -13.36
CA TYR A 147 9.35 -9.25 -14.60
C TYR A 147 10.88 -9.19 -14.37
N TYR A 148 11.30 -8.39 -13.41
CA TYR A 148 12.71 -8.25 -13.02
C TYR A 148 13.14 -9.19 -11.88
N GLY A 149 12.33 -10.18 -11.51
CA GLY A 149 12.71 -11.27 -10.60
C GLY A 149 12.17 -11.17 -9.18
N GLY A 150 11.37 -10.15 -8.87
CA GLY A 150 10.70 -10.03 -7.56
C GLY A 150 11.64 -9.78 -6.37
N ASP A 151 12.83 -9.24 -6.64
CA ASP A 151 13.83 -8.85 -5.65
C ASP A 151 14.10 -7.32 -5.70
N GLN A 152 15.25 -6.87 -5.20
CA GLN A 152 15.66 -5.47 -5.26
C GLN A 152 15.62 -4.89 -6.69
N LYS A 153 15.96 -5.69 -7.71
CA LYS A 153 15.88 -5.23 -9.10
C LYS A 153 14.45 -4.96 -9.54
N GLY A 154 13.51 -5.76 -9.05
CA GLY A 154 12.09 -5.54 -9.27
C GLY A 154 11.59 -4.26 -8.61
N ILE A 155 12.07 -3.97 -7.39
CA ILE A 155 11.79 -2.72 -6.67
C ILE A 155 12.36 -1.52 -7.43
N ASP A 156 13.62 -1.59 -7.84
CA ASP A 156 14.31 -0.52 -8.58
C ASP A 156 13.63 -0.24 -9.93
N ALA A 157 13.20 -1.30 -10.62
CA ALA A 157 12.49 -1.17 -11.90
C ALA A 157 11.11 -0.52 -11.69
N LEU A 158 10.38 -0.91 -10.65
CA LEU A 158 9.08 -0.32 -10.33
C LEU A 158 9.21 1.15 -9.90
N TYR A 159 10.24 1.47 -9.12
CA TYR A 159 10.58 2.85 -8.76
C TYR A 159 10.83 3.69 -10.00
N LYS A 160 11.63 3.16 -10.97
CA LYS A 160 11.91 3.79 -12.25
C LYS A 160 10.63 4.14 -13.02
N GLU A 161 9.73 3.17 -13.19
CA GLU A 161 8.47 3.36 -13.92
C GLU A 161 7.59 4.43 -13.24
N ILE A 162 7.54 4.43 -11.90
CA ILE A 162 6.76 5.44 -11.15
C ILE A 162 7.41 6.82 -11.26
N ALA A 163 8.74 6.92 -11.17
CA ALA A 163 9.44 8.19 -11.33
C ALA A 163 9.21 8.79 -12.72
N GLN A 164 9.26 7.96 -13.79
CA GLN A 164 8.94 8.38 -15.15
C GLN A 164 7.46 8.79 -15.30
N LEU A 165 6.55 8.07 -14.65
CA LEU A 165 5.11 8.38 -14.69
C LEU A 165 4.79 9.74 -14.08
N VAL A 166 5.50 10.15 -13.01
CA VAL A 166 5.24 11.41 -12.29
C VAL A 166 6.23 12.53 -12.62
N GLY A 167 7.30 12.24 -13.39
CA GLY A 167 8.29 13.20 -13.87
C GLY A 167 9.31 13.67 -12.83
N PHE A 168 9.39 13.02 -11.66
CA PHE A 168 10.42 13.28 -10.65
C PHE A 168 10.74 12.02 -9.85
N GLU A 169 11.96 11.97 -9.29
CA GLU A 169 12.39 10.89 -8.40
C GLU A 169 11.87 11.13 -6.99
N PRO A 170 11.11 10.19 -6.39
CA PRO A 170 10.79 10.23 -4.96
C PRO A 170 12.07 10.23 -4.10
N ASP A 171 12.07 10.98 -2.99
CA ASP A 171 13.24 11.12 -2.11
C ASP A 171 13.60 9.82 -1.40
N TYR A 172 12.57 9.04 -1.04
CA TYR A 172 12.70 7.80 -0.27
C TYR A 172 11.76 6.74 -0.81
N GLN A 173 12.12 5.49 -0.57
CA GLN A 173 11.26 4.35 -0.85
C GLN A 173 11.02 3.51 0.41
N VAL A 174 9.84 2.92 0.46
CA VAL A 174 9.38 2.08 1.55
C VAL A 174 8.65 0.88 0.96
N VAL A 175 9.18 -0.32 1.17
CA VAL A 175 8.53 -1.57 0.75
C VAL A 175 7.97 -2.23 1.98
N VAL A 176 6.65 -2.41 2.01
CA VAL A 176 5.91 -2.94 3.15
C VAL A 176 5.38 -4.32 2.80
N GLU A 177 5.66 -5.30 3.63
CA GLU A 177 4.97 -6.58 3.57
C GLU A 177 3.56 -6.44 4.13
N TRP A 178 2.60 -7.16 3.56
CA TRP A 178 1.21 -7.07 3.99
C TRP A 178 1.03 -7.32 5.50
N ASP A 179 1.75 -8.28 6.05
CA ASP A 179 1.64 -8.65 7.47
C ASP A 179 2.06 -7.51 8.41
N ALA A 180 2.96 -6.63 7.95
CA ALA A 180 3.36 -5.44 8.69
C ALA A 180 2.19 -4.49 8.99
N VAL A 181 1.20 -4.41 8.10
CA VAL A 181 0.00 -3.58 8.32
C VAL A 181 -0.76 -4.07 9.56
N GLY A 182 -0.93 -5.39 9.69
CA GLY A 182 -1.57 -5.99 10.88
C GLY A 182 -0.79 -5.71 12.16
N GLU A 183 0.54 -5.81 12.14
CA GLU A 183 1.39 -5.52 13.30
C GLU A 183 1.33 -4.04 13.70
N ILE A 184 1.32 -3.11 12.74
CA ILE A 184 1.16 -1.68 12.99
C ILE A 184 -0.20 -1.40 13.65
N VAL A 185 -1.27 -2.03 13.15
CA VAL A 185 -2.62 -1.92 13.74
C VAL A 185 -2.62 -2.43 15.18
N ASN A 186 -2.00 -3.57 15.46
CA ASN A 186 -1.90 -4.13 16.80
C ASN A 186 -1.08 -3.22 17.74
N ALA A 187 0.02 -2.62 17.26
CA ALA A 187 0.82 -1.66 18.04
C ALA A 187 0.03 -0.37 18.40
N MET A 188 -1.01 -0.05 17.63
CA MET A 188 -1.95 1.05 17.93
C MET A 188 -3.10 0.65 18.87
N ASP A 189 -3.12 -0.57 19.40
CA ASP A 189 -4.24 -1.16 20.14
C ASP A 189 -5.52 -1.29 19.27
N GLY A 190 -5.35 -1.52 17.97
CA GLY A 190 -6.42 -1.59 16.99
C GLY A 190 -6.73 -0.26 16.31
N VAL A 191 -7.55 -0.30 15.26
CA VAL A 191 -8.01 0.89 14.51
C VAL A 191 -9.53 0.94 14.47
N TRP A 192 -10.11 2.06 14.87
CA TRP A 192 -11.54 2.32 14.71
C TRP A 192 -11.86 2.59 13.24
N PHE A 193 -12.68 1.73 12.65
CA PHE A 193 -13.01 1.81 11.24
C PHE A 193 -14.48 1.46 10.97
N ASP A 194 -15.10 2.15 10.02
CA ASP A 194 -16.45 1.83 9.54
C ASP A 194 -16.32 0.85 8.37
N VAL A 195 -16.50 -0.44 8.66
CA VAL A 195 -16.46 -1.51 7.66
C VAL A 195 -17.62 -1.29 6.69
N PRO A 196 -17.36 -1.07 5.38
CA PRO A 196 -18.38 -0.55 4.46
C PRO A 196 -19.48 -1.56 4.13
N ARG A 197 -19.24 -2.85 4.33
CA ARG A 197 -20.14 -3.93 3.95
C ARG A 197 -19.85 -5.22 4.70
N ASN A 198 -20.78 -6.17 4.70
CA ASN A 198 -20.49 -7.54 5.10
C ASN A 198 -19.53 -8.18 4.08
N MET A 199 -18.56 -8.94 4.57
CA MET A 199 -17.51 -9.58 3.79
C MET A 199 -17.46 -11.06 4.19
N ASN A 200 -17.61 -11.97 3.22
CA ASN A 200 -17.62 -13.41 3.46
C ASN A 200 -16.89 -14.15 2.33
N TYR A 201 -15.60 -14.34 2.50
CA TYR A 201 -14.74 -14.97 1.52
C TYR A 201 -13.85 -16.03 2.15
N ASP A 202 -13.81 -17.20 1.55
CA ASP A 202 -12.94 -18.30 1.93
C ASP A 202 -12.17 -18.79 0.72
N ASP A 203 -10.85 -18.83 0.84
CA ASP A 203 -9.92 -19.43 -0.11
C ASP A 203 -9.00 -20.39 0.63
N PRO A 204 -9.33 -21.68 0.66
CA PRO A 204 -8.52 -22.69 1.37
C PRO A 204 -7.13 -22.92 0.72
N TYR A 205 -6.92 -22.51 -0.54
CA TYR A 205 -5.63 -22.66 -1.20
C TYR A 205 -4.62 -21.60 -0.73
N GLN A 206 -5.11 -20.41 -0.32
CA GLN A 206 -4.30 -19.33 0.18
C GLN A 206 -4.39 -19.19 1.71
N ASP A 207 -5.09 -20.09 2.39
CA ASP A 207 -5.41 -19.97 3.82
C ASP A 207 -5.99 -18.59 4.17
N LEU A 208 -6.86 -18.08 3.29
CA LEU A 208 -7.45 -16.75 3.43
C LEU A 208 -8.92 -16.86 3.81
N HIS A 209 -9.22 -16.44 5.03
CA HIS A 209 -10.57 -16.41 5.59
C HIS A 209 -10.96 -14.98 5.94
N ILE A 210 -12.02 -14.47 5.31
CA ILE A 210 -12.52 -13.10 5.51
C ILE A 210 -13.97 -13.17 5.99
N HIS A 211 -14.19 -12.85 7.26
CA HIS A 211 -15.52 -12.84 7.89
C HIS A 211 -15.68 -11.52 8.67
N GLN A 212 -16.20 -10.51 8.00
CA GLN A 212 -16.33 -9.19 8.60
C GLN A 212 -17.74 -8.65 8.44
N GLU A 213 -18.31 -8.13 9.53
CA GLU A 213 -19.61 -7.48 9.51
C GLU A 213 -19.47 -5.98 9.20
N LYS A 214 -20.45 -5.44 8.47
CA LYS A 214 -20.56 -3.99 8.23
C LYS A 214 -20.74 -3.23 9.56
N GLY A 215 -20.10 -2.06 9.67
CA GLY A 215 -20.32 -1.11 10.76
C GLY A 215 -19.04 -0.60 11.41
N TYR A 216 -19.20 0.44 12.24
CA TYR A 216 -18.12 1.12 12.94
C TYR A 216 -17.67 0.33 14.18
N ARG A 217 -16.41 -0.11 14.19
CA ARG A 217 -15.87 -0.91 15.30
C ARG A 217 -14.34 -0.83 15.36
N LEU A 218 -13.78 -1.29 16.48
CA LEU A 218 -12.34 -1.45 16.63
C LEU A 218 -11.91 -2.74 15.91
N LEU A 219 -11.01 -2.61 14.95
CA LEU A 219 -10.40 -3.74 14.24
C LEU A 219 -9.05 -4.09 14.86
N SER A 220 -8.81 -5.37 15.09
CA SER A 220 -7.48 -5.93 15.34
C SER A 220 -6.64 -5.90 14.06
N GLY A 221 -5.36 -6.27 14.15
CA GLY A 221 -4.52 -6.43 12.95
C GLY A 221 -5.07 -7.45 11.97
N ASP A 222 -5.54 -8.59 12.49
CA ASP A 222 -6.13 -9.66 11.65
C ASP A 222 -7.44 -9.21 10.98
N ASP A 223 -8.32 -8.52 11.72
CA ASP A 223 -9.55 -7.96 11.15
C ASP A 223 -9.25 -6.94 10.07
N ALA A 224 -8.27 -6.07 10.31
CA ALA A 224 -7.83 -5.06 9.36
C ALA A 224 -7.33 -5.70 8.06
N MET A 225 -6.51 -6.76 8.18
CA MET A 225 -6.00 -7.51 7.03
C MET A 225 -7.13 -8.14 6.21
N GLN A 226 -8.16 -8.67 6.86
CA GLN A 226 -9.33 -9.19 6.17
C GLN A 226 -10.05 -8.09 5.38
N VAL A 227 -10.31 -6.92 6.01
CA VAL A 227 -11.01 -5.80 5.40
C VAL A 227 -10.29 -5.25 4.17
N ILE A 228 -8.96 -5.07 4.24
CA ILE A 228 -8.19 -4.48 3.12
C ILE A 228 -7.91 -5.47 1.98
N ARG A 229 -8.03 -6.79 2.23
CA ARG A 229 -7.88 -7.85 1.22
C ARG A 229 -9.17 -8.16 0.47
N TYR A 230 -10.33 -7.88 1.08
CA TYR A 230 -11.62 -8.25 0.52
C TYR A 230 -11.89 -7.62 -0.85
N ARG A 231 -12.43 -8.40 -1.77
CA ARG A 231 -12.88 -7.99 -3.11
C ARG A 231 -14.35 -8.35 -3.34
N HIS A 232 -14.70 -9.60 -3.11
CA HIS A 232 -16.02 -10.18 -3.30
C HIS A 232 -16.18 -11.40 -2.39
N ASP A 233 -17.41 -11.84 -2.20
CA ASP A 233 -17.71 -13.08 -1.48
C ASP A 233 -17.29 -14.32 -2.30
N THR A 234 -17.08 -15.46 -1.62
CA THR A 234 -16.76 -16.74 -2.26
C THR A 234 -17.74 -17.10 -3.37
N ASN A 235 -19.02 -16.79 -3.20
CA ASN A 235 -20.06 -17.09 -4.18
C ASN A 235 -20.10 -16.15 -5.41
N MET A 236 -19.22 -15.14 -5.48
CA MET A 236 -19.12 -14.15 -6.55
C MET A 236 -20.38 -13.27 -6.74
N LYS A 237 -21.43 -13.45 -5.93
CA LYS A 237 -22.68 -12.70 -6.04
C LYS A 237 -22.61 -11.30 -5.40
N TYR A 238 -21.82 -11.18 -4.36
CA TYR A 238 -21.62 -9.94 -3.61
C TYR A 238 -20.17 -9.53 -3.68
N GLY A 239 -19.93 -8.25 -3.75
CA GLY A 239 -18.60 -7.67 -3.86
C GLY A 239 -18.72 -6.15 -3.98
N TYR A 240 -17.62 -5.46 -4.20
CA TYR A 240 -17.69 -4.05 -4.50
C TYR A 240 -18.34 -3.82 -5.87
N PRO A 241 -19.34 -2.93 -5.99
CA PRO A 241 -19.97 -2.64 -7.27
C PRO A 241 -18.99 -2.17 -8.34
N ASP A 242 -17.98 -1.42 -7.90
CA ASP A 242 -16.90 -0.88 -8.74
C ASP A 242 -15.70 -1.84 -8.88
N GLY A 243 -15.85 -3.10 -8.46
CA GLY A 243 -14.77 -4.10 -8.51
C GLY A 243 -13.53 -3.67 -7.73
N ASP A 244 -12.38 -3.67 -8.38
CA ASP A 244 -11.10 -3.33 -7.73
C ASP A 244 -11.03 -1.88 -7.23
N LEU A 245 -11.72 -0.95 -7.89
CA LEU A 245 -11.81 0.45 -7.44
C LEU A 245 -12.49 0.57 -6.07
N GLY A 246 -13.49 -0.28 -5.79
CA GLY A 246 -14.13 -0.33 -4.46
C GLY A 246 -13.16 -0.78 -3.37
N ARG A 247 -12.29 -1.76 -3.67
CA ARG A 247 -11.22 -2.17 -2.76
C ARG A 247 -10.24 -1.03 -2.51
N ILE A 248 -9.76 -0.35 -3.54
CA ILE A 248 -8.87 0.81 -3.43
C ILE A 248 -9.47 1.89 -2.54
N LYS A 249 -10.76 2.22 -2.73
CA LYS A 249 -11.47 3.19 -1.87
C LYS A 249 -11.49 2.75 -0.40
N THR A 250 -11.70 1.46 -0.14
CA THR A 250 -11.68 0.91 1.23
C THR A 250 -10.28 0.96 1.84
N GLN A 251 -9.25 0.61 1.08
CA GLN A 251 -7.86 0.71 1.51
C GLN A 251 -7.47 2.16 1.83
N GLN A 252 -7.86 3.13 1.00
CA GLN A 252 -7.63 4.55 1.26
C GLN A 252 -8.36 5.04 2.52
N ALA A 253 -9.63 4.65 2.68
CA ALA A 253 -10.41 4.99 3.88
C ALA A 253 -9.78 4.39 5.14
N PHE A 254 -9.30 3.15 5.07
CA PHE A 254 -8.60 2.48 6.16
C PHE A 254 -7.26 3.16 6.49
N LEU A 255 -6.44 3.47 5.46
CA LEU A 255 -5.19 4.22 5.63
C LEU A 255 -5.45 5.59 6.30
N LYS A 256 -6.51 6.30 5.87
CA LYS A 256 -6.93 7.56 6.50
C LYS A 256 -7.26 7.38 7.97
N ALA A 257 -8.00 6.32 8.33
CA ALA A 257 -8.33 6.01 9.73
C ALA A 257 -7.07 5.67 10.55
N MET A 258 -6.12 4.92 9.99
CA MET A 258 -4.82 4.65 10.62
C MET A 258 -4.05 5.94 10.88
N VAL A 259 -3.88 6.78 9.86
CA VAL A 259 -3.16 8.07 9.98
C VAL A 259 -3.84 8.96 11.01
N GLN A 260 -5.17 9.06 10.99
CA GLN A 260 -5.93 9.84 11.98
C GLN A 260 -5.68 9.35 13.41
N GLN A 261 -5.57 8.04 13.62
CA GLN A 261 -5.28 7.48 14.93
C GLN A 261 -3.82 7.66 15.33
N LEU A 262 -2.87 7.50 14.40
CA LEU A 262 -1.43 7.75 14.63
C LEU A 262 -1.16 9.19 15.03
N LEU A 263 -1.84 10.16 14.43
CA LEU A 263 -1.68 11.59 14.72
C LEU A 263 -2.22 12.02 16.10
N GLN A 264 -2.88 11.14 16.86
CA GLN A 264 -3.34 11.50 18.20
C GLN A 264 -2.15 11.67 19.16
N VAL A 265 -2.14 12.76 19.92
CA VAL A 265 -1.08 13.12 20.88
C VAL A 265 -0.75 11.99 21.87
N LYS A 266 -1.78 11.18 22.27
CA LYS A 266 -1.56 10.02 23.14
C LYS A 266 -0.56 9.00 22.57
N ASN A 267 -0.37 8.96 21.26
CA ASN A 267 0.52 8.03 20.59
C ASN A 267 1.98 8.52 20.48
N VAL A 268 2.29 9.76 20.92
CA VAL A 268 3.67 10.29 20.95
C VAL A 268 4.61 9.36 21.72
N THR A 269 4.15 8.79 22.84
CA THR A 269 4.94 7.85 23.63
C THR A 269 5.19 6.51 22.94
N LYS A 270 4.36 6.16 21.95
CA LYS A 270 4.45 4.92 21.18
C LYS A 270 5.23 5.07 19.86
N ILE A 271 5.68 6.29 19.49
CA ILE A 271 6.41 6.53 18.23
C ILE A 271 7.61 5.58 18.09
N GLY A 272 8.37 5.33 19.18
CA GLY A 272 9.49 4.40 19.17
C GLY A 272 9.09 2.94 19.00
N GLU A 273 7.92 2.54 19.46
CA GLU A 273 7.33 1.21 19.25
C GLU A 273 6.88 1.03 17.80
N PHE A 274 6.15 1.99 17.26
CA PHE A 274 5.75 2.01 15.86
C PHE A 274 6.95 1.94 14.90
N ALA A 275 7.98 2.76 15.18
CA ALA A 275 9.17 2.75 14.35
C ALA A 275 9.93 1.42 14.41
N LYS A 276 9.91 0.68 15.53
CA LYS A 276 10.49 -0.67 15.62
C LYS A 276 9.70 -1.69 14.81
N VAL A 277 8.37 -1.67 14.93
CA VAL A 277 7.52 -2.55 14.11
C VAL A 277 7.79 -2.27 12.64
N PHE A 278 7.84 -1.00 12.27
CA PHE A 278 8.13 -0.58 10.91
C PHE A 278 9.51 -1.08 10.44
N GLN A 279 10.56 -0.88 11.25
CA GLN A 279 11.93 -1.31 10.92
C GLN A 279 12.07 -2.82 10.73
N ASN A 280 11.28 -3.62 11.43
CA ASN A 280 11.37 -5.08 11.36
C ASN A 280 10.65 -5.67 10.13
N ASN A 281 9.67 -4.95 9.59
CA ASN A 281 8.74 -5.45 8.57
C ASN A 281 8.77 -4.63 7.28
N VAL A 282 9.72 -3.72 7.15
CA VAL A 282 9.79 -2.77 6.05
C VAL A 282 11.21 -2.66 5.53
N GLU A 283 11.37 -2.79 4.22
CA GLU A 283 12.62 -2.46 3.54
C GLU A 283 12.57 -0.99 3.12
N THR A 284 13.54 -0.19 3.56
CA THR A 284 13.57 1.26 3.29
C THR A 284 14.98 1.82 3.34
N ASP A 285 15.22 2.89 2.61
CA ASP A 285 16.42 3.71 2.67
C ASP A 285 16.41 4.71 3.83
N LEU A 286 15.28 4.83 4.57
CA LEU A 286 15.20 5.63 5.78
C LEU A 286 15.82 4.91 6.99
N SER A 287 16.70 5.60 7.69
CA SER A 287 17.17 5.11 8.99
C SER A 287 16.07 5.15 10.05
N PHE A 288 16.22 4.32 11.10
CA PHE A 288 15.29 4.33 12.24
C PHE A 288 15.08 5.72 12.86
N ASN A 289 16.17 6.50 13.00
CA ASN A 289 16.10 7.84 13.59
C ASN A 289 15.41 8.87 12.69
N GLU A 290 15.47 8.70 11.37
CA GLU A 290 14.73 9.51 10.40
C GLU A 290 13.24 9.16 10.42
N MET A 291 12.88 7.88 10.52
CA MET A 291 11.48 7.46 10.71
C MET A 291 10.89 8.04 12.01
N LEU A 292 11.66 8.02 13.11
CA LEU A 292 11.27 8.69 14.35
C LEU A 292 11.06 10.19 14.18
N TRP A 293 11.90 10.84 13.37
CA TRP A 293 11.77 12.27 13.08
C TRP A 293 10.46 12.55 12.34
N PHE A 294 10.11 11.79 11.30
CA PHE A 294 8.84 11.95 10.60
C PHE A 294 7.64 11.78 11.54
N GLY A 295 7.62 10.73 12.35
CA GLY A 295 6.56 10.50 13.32
C GLY A 295 6.41 11.64 14.32
N LYS A 296 7.53 12.10 14.91
CA LYS A 296 7.57 13.26 15.79
C LYS A 296 7.08 14.53 15.08
N GLN A 297 7.58 14.77 13.86
CA GLN A 297 7.25 15.98 13.11
C GLN A 297 5.77 16.02 12.76
N ALA A 298 5.17 14.91 12.36
CA ALA A 298 3.76 14.83 12.08
C ALA A 298 2.90 15.09 13.34
N VAL A 299 3.19 14.38 14.46
CA VAL A 299 2.36 14.49 15.67
C VAL A 299 2.59 15.79 16.43
N LEU A 300 3.86 16.15 16.71
CA LEU A 300 4.20 17.36 17.48
C LEU A 300 4.26 18.62 16.62
N GLY A 301 4.49 18.49 15.32
CA GLY A 301 4.38 19.59 14.35
C GLY A 301 2.96 20.03 14.08
N GLY A 302 1.98 19.18 14.45
CA GLY A 302 0.56 19.51 14.39
C GLY A 302 -0.12 19.20 13.07
N LEU A 303 0.38 18.21 12.31
CA LEU A 303 -0.30 17.70 11.12
C LEU A 303 -1.69 17.18 11.53
N LYS A 304 -2.72 17.69 10.87
CA LYS A 304 -4.10 17.25 11.08
C LYS A 304 -4.56 16.39 9.92
N ILE A 305 -5.52 15.52 10.17
CA ILE A 305 -6.05 14.63 9.12
C ILE A 305 -6.74 15.41 7.99
N GLU A 306 -7.25 16.62 8.28
CA GLU A 306 -7.85 17.53 7.31
C GLU A 306 -6.82 18.12 6.35
N ASP A 307 -5.55 18.17 6.77
CA ASP A 307 -4.40 18.65 5.98
C ASP A 307 -3.70 17.51 5.20
N VAL A 308 -4.24 16.28 5.30
CA VAL A 308 -3.79 15.11 4.53
C VAL A 308 -4.78 14.82 3.41
N ASN A 309 -4.36 15.05 2.17
CA ASN A 309 -5.16 14.79 0.98
C ASN A 309 -4.92 13.36 0.47
N PHE A 310 -5.96 12.52 0.48
CA PHE A 310 -5.90 11.17 -0.09
C PHE A 310 -6.58 11.19 -1.46
N VAL A 311 -5.83 10.85 -2.50
CA VAL A 311 -6.31 10.88 -3.88
C VAL A 311 -5.98 9.57 -4.59
N THR A 312 -6.80 9.18 -5.56
CA THR A 312 -6.42 8.18 -6.56
C THR A 312 -5.86 8.93 -7.77
N MET A 313 -4.81 8.43 -8.38
CA MET A 313 -4.29 8.95 -9.63
C MET A 313 -5.42 9.11 -10.65
N PRO A 314 -5.64 10.32 -11.21
CA PRO A 314 -6.67 10.54 -12.22
C PRO A 314 -6.46 9.61 -13.41
N ASN A 315 -7.47 8.81 -13.76
CA ASN A 315 -7.30 7.78 -14.78
C ASN A 315 -8.59 7.49 -15.54
N THR A 316 -8.44 6.87 -16.71
CA THR A 316 -9.53 6.37 -17.54
C THR A 316 -9.30 4.90 -17.88
N PRO A 317 -10.30 4.02 -17.70
CA PRO A 317 -10.22 2.63 -18.12
C PRO A 317 -10.07 2.50 -19.63
N VAL A 318 -9.14 1.64 -20.07
CA VAL A 318 -8.93 1.35 -21.49
C VAL A 318 -8.75 -0.15 -21.70
N SER A 319 -8.94 -0.59 -22.94
CA SER A 319 -8.66 -1.96 -23.36
C SER A 319 -7.60 -1.93 -24.45
N CYS A 320 -6.55 -2.74 -24.29
CA CYS A 320 -5.49 -2.89 -25.28
C CYS A 320 -5.36 -4.35 -25.71
N TRP A 321 -5.11 -4.59 -26.99
CA TRP A 321 -4.94 -5.94 -27.53
C TRP A 321 -3.63 -6.54 -27.07
N SER A 322 -3.67 -7.73 -26.47
CA SER A 322 -2.48 -8.50 -26.15
C SER A 322 -2.16 -9.50 -27.26
N ARG A 323 -0.92 -9.45 -27.74
CA ARG A 323 -0.39 -10.40 -28.70
C ARG A 323 -0.17 -11.77 -28.08
N THR A 324 0.16 -11.82 -26.80
CA THR A 324 0.42 -13.02 -26.01
C THR A 324 -0.87 -13.79 -25.77
N TYR A 325 -1.91 -13.12 -25.25
CA TYR A 325 -3.19 -13.74 -24.92
C TYR A 325 -4.18 -13.76 -26.07
N ARG A 326 -3.91 -13.04 -27.16
CA ARG A 326 -4.80 -12.92 -28.33
C ARG A 326 -6.21 -12.44 -27.99
N ASN A 327 -6.30 -11.58 -26.99
CA ASN A 327 -7.55 -10.95 -26.53
C ASN A 327 -7.27 -9.54 -26.02
N TYR A 328 -8.34 -8.80 -25.71
CA TYR A 328 -8.26 -7.49 -25.10
C TYR A 328 -8.01 -7.62 -23.59
N GLN A 329 -6.98 -6.94 -23.11
CA GLN A 329 -6.64 -6.80 -21.70
C GLN A 329 -7.10 -5.45 -21.20
N SER A 330 -7.60 -5.40 -19.94
CA SER A 330 -8.01 -4.17 -19.27
C SER A 330 -6.82 -3.46 -18.65
N TYR A 331 -6.80 -2.15 -18.80
CA TYR A 331 -5.82 -1.25 -18.20
C TYR A 331 -6.51 0.02 -17.70
N VAL A 332 -5.81 0.83 -16.93
CA VAL A 332 -6.13 2.23 -16.73
C VAL A 332 -4.97 3.08 -17.24
N VAL A 333 -5.30 4.18 -17.92
CA VAL A 333 -4.30 5.18 -18.34
C VAL A 333 -4.53 6.46 -17.55
N PRO A 334 -3.46 7.14 -17.11
CA PRO A 334 -3.59 8.42 -16.41
C PRO A 334 -4.24 9.47 -17.31
N ASN A 335 -5.11 10.30 -16.74
CA ASN A 335 -5.58 11.53 -17.40
C ASN A 335 -4.43 12.53 -17.37
N ALA A 336 -3.71 12.65 -18.47
CA ALA A 336 -2.39 13.29 -18.51
C ALA A 336 -2.38 14.71 -17.93
N GLN A 337 -3.33 15.57 -18.31
CA GLN A 337 -3.38 16.96 -17.80
C GLN A 337 -3.74 17.00 -16.30
N GLU A 338 -4.71 16.21 -15.86
CA GLU A 338 -5.11 16.17 -14.47
C GLU A 338 -3.99 15.62 -13.57
N LEU A 339 -3.23 14.61 -14.06
CA LEU A 339 -2.06 14.10 -13.35
C LEU A 339 -0.95 15.14 -13.28
N LEU A 340 -0.64 15.82 -14.39
CA LEU A 340 0.36 16.90 -14.41
C LEU A 340 0.01 18.02 -13.43
N ASP A 341 -1.25 18.43 -13.40
CA ASP A 341 -1.74 19.47 -12.47
C ASP A 341 -1.62 19.01 -11.01
N LEU A 342 -1.97 17.74 -10.71
CA LEU A 342 -1.84 17.14 -9.38
C LEU A 342 -0.36 17.04 -8.95
N VAL A 343 0.51 16.58 -9.84
CA VAL A 343 1.96 16.50 -9.60
C VAL A 343 2.51 17.88 -9.28
N ASN A 344 2.22 18.88 -10.11
CA ASN A 344 2.76 20.22 -9.93
C ASN A 344 2.20 20.93 -8.70
N ARG A 345 0.96 20.68 -8.32
CA ARG A 345 0.34 21.34 -7.17
C ARG A 345 0.75 20.69 -5.85
N ASP A 346 0.64 19.35 -5.74
CA ASP A 346 0.60 18.65 -4.46
C ASP A 346 1.72 17.61 -4.25
N LEU A 347 2.32 17.08 -5.32
CA LEU A 347 3.24 15.95 -5.20
C LEU A 347 4.71 16.37 -5.40
N SER A 348 5.02 17.03 -6.51
CA SER A 348 6.40 17.46 -6.79
C SER A 348 6.88 18.48 -5.76
N PRO A 349 8.04 18.23 -5.13
CA PRO A 349 8.61 19.14 -4.13
C PRO A 349 9.26 20.37 -4.78
N PHE A 350 9.44 20.39 -6.09
CA PHE A 350 10.25 21.38 -6.81
C PHE A 350 9.45 22.66 -7.17
N VAL A 351 10.12 23.81 -7.09
CA VAL A 351 9.56 25.11 -7.52
C VAL A 351 9.33 25.12 -9.02
N GLU A 352 10.30 24.59 -9.77
CA GLU A 352 10.17 24.48 -11.21
C GLU A 352 9.13 23.40 -11.57
N PRO A 353 8.03 23.75 -12.24
CA PRO A 353 6.99 22.79 -12.56
C PRO A 353 7.48 21.79 -13.62
N SER A 354 6.97 20.57 -13.54
CA SER A 354 7.08 19.59 -14.63
C SER A 354 6.18 20.01 -15.80
N VAL A 355 6.61 19.65 -17.02
CA VAL A 355 5.84 19.81 -18.25
C VAL A 355 5.36 18.44 -18.75
N MET A 356 4.45 18.40 -19.72
CA MET A 356 3.85 17.17 -20.19
C MET A 356 4.86 16.13 -20.69
N SER A 357 5.96 16.58 -21.32
CA SER A 357 7.03 15.72 -21.80
C SER A 357 7.91 15.12 -20.68
N ASP A 358 7.79 15.63 -19.45
CA ASP A 358 8.52 15.09 -18.30
C ASP A 358 7.84 13.86 -17.72
N LEU A 359 6.57 13.62 -18.06
CA LEU A 359 5.77 12.48 -17.63
C LEU A 359 5.68 11.45 -18.76
N ASP A 360 5.98 10.19 -18.49
CA ASP A 360 5.81 9.10 -19.46
C ASP A 360 4.42 8.45 -19.30
N ILE A 361 3.43 9.02 -19.96
CA ILE A 361 2.05 8.58 -19.91
C ILE A 361 1.67 7.88 -21.20
N MET A 362 1.31 6.61 -21.09
CA MET A 362 0.85 5.80 -22.20
C MET A 362 -0.59 6.12 -22.58
N SER A 363 -0.92 5.95 -23.86
CA SER A 363 -2.29 6.03 -24.37
C SER A 363 -2.52 4.97 -25.45
N VAL A 364 -3.79 4.56 -25.61
CA VAL A 364 -4.22 3.63 -26.65
C VAL A 364 -4.93 4.43 -27.75
N ASN A 365 -4.38 4.36 -28.96
CA ASN A 365 -4.90 5.05 -30.12
C ASN A 365 -6.15 4.34 -30.69
N LYS A 366 -6.91 5.03 -31.53
CA LYS A 366 -8.16 4.48 -32.16
C LYS A 366 -7.89 3.24 -33.01
N ASP A 367 -6.71 3.11 -33.60
CA ASP A 367 -6.32 1.96 -34.39
C ASP A 367 -5.80 0.79 -33.55
N GLY A 368 -5.71 0.98 -32.22
CA GLY A 368 -5.24 -0.03 -31.27
C GLY A 368 -3.72 -0.02 -31.05
N SER A 369 -2.98 0.87 -31.71
CA SER A 369 -1.57 1.13 -31.37
C SER A 369 -1.47 1.89 -30.04
N VAL A 370 -0.26 1.92 -29.46
CA VAL A 370 -0.01 2.73 -28.25
C VAL A 370 0.95 3.87 -28.55
N SER A 371 0.86 4.93 -27.78
CA SER A 371 1.78 6.07 -27.81
C SER A 371 2.09 6.53 -26.40
N SER A 372 3.16 7.32 -26.22
CA SER A 372 3.55 7.96 -24.97
C SER A 372 3.63 9.48 -25.14
N THR A 373 3.43 10.21 -24.07
CA THR A 373 3.63 11.67 -23.99
C THR A 373 5.07 12.08 -24.29
N THR A 374 6.04 11.19 -24.06
CA THR A 374 7.46 11.41 -24.37
C THR A 374 7.76 11.24 -25.86
N GLY A 375 6.83 10.63 -26.64
CA GLY A 375 7.02 10.26 -28.03
C GLY A 375 7.82 8.97 -28.24
N HIS A 376 8.37 8.38 -27.18
CA HIS A 376 9.09 7.10 -27.22
C HIS A 376 8.20 5.97 -26.70
N VAL A 377 8.19 4.81 -27.39
CA VAL A 377 7.49 3.59 -26.98
C VAL A 377 8.49 2.45 -26.96
N GLU A 378 8.78 1.93 -25.77
CA GLU A 378 9.72 0.82 -25.52
C GLU A 378 9.35 -0.45 -26.34
N ASP A 379 8.08 -0.79 -26.37
CA ASP A 379 7.57 -1.90 -27.18
C ASP A 379 7.22 -1.44 -28.61
N SER A 380 8.22 -1.41 -29.50
CA SER A 380 8.04 -0.98 -30.88
C SER A 380 6.94 -1.73 -31.64
N LYS A 381 6.62 -2.97 -31.23
CA LYS A 381 5.53 -3.75 -31.86
C LYS A 381 4.15 -3.23 -31.46
N ALA A 382 4.03 -2.62 -30.29
CA ALA A 382 2.79 -2.03 -29.83
C ALA A 382 2.56 -0.62 -30.40
N ALA A 383 3.61 0.05 -30.87
CA ALA A 383 3.53 1.35 -31.54
C ALA A 383 2.85 1.25 -32.93
N ALA A 384 2.63 0.05 -33.45
CA ALA A 384 1.87 -0.21 -34.68
C ALA A 384 0.51 -0.85 -34.38
N PRO A 385 -0.51 -0.67 -35.25
CA PRO A 385 -1.80 -1.31 -35.08
C PRO A 385 -1.68 -2.84 -34.94
N PRO A 386 -2.42 -3.46 -34.00
CA PRO A 386 -2.32 -4.89 -33.76
C PRO A 386 -2.85 -5.70 -34.94
N VAL A 387 -2.08 -6.70 -35.38
CA VAL A 387 -2.56 -7.68 -36.35
C VAL A 387 -3.46 -8.67 -35.61
N LYS A 388 -4.77 -8.50 -35.80
CA LYS A 388 -5.78 -9.42 -35.23
C LYS A 388 -5.91 -10.65 -36.13
N PRO A 389 -6.13 -11.86 -35.57
CA PRO A 389 -6.53 -13.00 -36.36
C PRO A 389 -7.75 -12.64 -37.22
N ALA A 390 -7.74 -12.99 -38.47
CA ALA A 390 -8.92 -12.82 -39.31
C ALA A 390 -10.10 -13.56 -38.65
N LYS A 391 -11.24 -12.87 -38.47
CA LYS A 391 -12.46 -13.53 -38.04
C LYS A 391 -12.69 -14.65 -39.10
N PRO A 392 -12.93 -15.90 -38.65
CA PRO A 392 -13.32 -16.95 -39.62
C PRO A 392 -14.40 -16.38 -40.50
N ALA A 393 -14.26 -16.47 -41.82
CA ALA A 393 -15.28 -16.03 -42.73
C ALA A 393 -16.58 -16.72 -42.30
N GLU A 394 -17.61 -15.95 -41.98
CA GLU A 394 -18.94 -16.44 -41.82
C GLU A 394 -19.27 -17.06 -43.18
N THR A 395 -19.24 -18.40 -43.28
CA THR A 395 -19.75 -19.12 -44.43
C THR A 395 -21.24 -18.83 -44.42
N GLU A 396 -21.68 -18.00 -45.36
CA GLU A 396 -23.12 -17.89 -45.65
C GLU A 396 -23.64 -19.32 -45.83
N PRO A 397 -24.80 -19.66 -45.27
CA PRO A 397 -25.34 -20.98 -45.46
C PRO A 397 -25.63 -21.13 -46.95
N GLU A 398 -24.83 -21.94 -47.64
CA GLU A 398 -25.09 -22.38 -49.00
C GLU A 398 -26.44 -23.06 -49.01
N THR A 399 -27.37 -22.49 -49.75
CA THR A 399 -28.70 -23.06 -50.01
C THR A 399 -28.48 -24.33 -50.82
N THR A 400 -28.33 -25.45 -50.16
CA THR A 400 -28.32 -26.76 -50.81
C THR A 400 -29.75 -27.26 -50.98
N GLU A 401 -30.11 -27.42 -52.23
CA GLU A 401 -31.28 -28.21 -52.65
C GLU A 401 -31.23 -29.64 -52.07
N PRO A 402 -32.36 -30.32 -51.81
CA PRO A 402 -32.42 -31.64 -51.19
C PRO A 402 -31.95 -32.72 -52.14
N GLY A 403 -30.84 -33.33 -51.87
CA GLY A 403 -30.30 -34.47 -52.63
C GLY A 403 -29.78 -35.58 -51.72
N THR A 404 -30.60 -36.65 -51.67
CA THR A 404 -30.29 -38.07 -51.44
C THR A 404 -29.44 -38.49 -50.25
N ASP A 405 -30.07 -39.28 -49.42
CA ASP A 405 -29.57 -40.17 -48.36
C ASP A 405 -28.21 -40.84 -48.64
N GLN A 406 -27.25 -40.64 -47.72
CA GLN A 406 -26.23 -41.63 -47.45
C GLN A 406 -26.09 -41.81 -45.92
N PRO A 407 -25.92 -43.05 -45.41
CA PRO A 407 -25.98 -43.33 -43.98
C PRO A 407 -24.72 -42.90 -43.26
N SER A 408 -24.89 -42.25 -42.09
CA SER A 408 -23.84 -41.98 -41.13
C SER A 408 -23.21 -43.27 -40.63
N GLU A 409 -21.90 -43.38 -40.66
CA GLU A 409 -21.18 -44.43 -39.94
C GLU A 409 -21.30 -44.19 -38.41
N THR A 410 -21.90 -45.12 -37.75
CA THR A 410 -21.95 -45.24 -36.29
C THR A 410 -20.96 -46.31 -35.83
N ASP A 411 -20.37 -46.10 -34.66
CA ASP A 411 -19.49 -47.05 -34.00
C ASP A 411 -20.26 -48.38 -33.83
N PRO A 412 -19.69 -49.49 -34.27
CA PRO A 412 -20.38 -50.78 -34.25
C PRO A 412 -20.59 -51.38 -32.86
N GLU A 413 -20.08 -50.80 -31.76
CA GLU A 413 -20.21 -51.34 -30.41
C GLU A 413 -21.21 -50.59 -29.52
N THR A 414 -21.47 -49.32 -29.73
CA THR A 414 -22.31 -48.51 -28.80
C THR A 414 -23.44 -47.69 -29.45
N GLY A 415 -23.41 -47.44 -30.75
CA GLY A 415 -24.51 -46.76 -31.44
C GLY A 415 -24.65 -45.23 -31.18
N GLU A 416 -23.66 -44.57 -30.54
CA GLU A 416 -23.68 -43.13 -30.23
C GLU A 416 -22.65 -42.33 -31.06
N PRO A 417 -22.91 -41.05 -31.35
CA PRO A 417 -22.03 -40.21 -32.17
C PRO A 417 -20.72 -39.88 -31.41
N ILE A 418 -19.57 -39.94 -32.08
CA ILE A 418 -18.27 -39.61 -31.56
C ILE A 418 -18.10 -38.10 -31.40
N VAL A 419 -17.89 -37.60 -30.18
CA VAL A 419 -17.54 -36.20 -29.87
C VAL A 419 -16.01 -36.09 -29.74
N PRO A 420 -15.34 -35.15 -30.45
CA PRO A 420 -13.90 -34.99 -30.32
C PRO A 420 -13.52 -34.40 -28.98
N THR A 421 -12.63 -35.07 -28.24
CA THR A 421 -12.00 -34.60 -27.00
C THR A 421 -10.77 -33.75 -27.32
N ASP A 422 -10.68 -32.61 -26.65
CA ASP A 422 -9.58 -31.66 -26.65
C ASP A 422 -8.34 -32.25 -25.94
N PRO A 423 -7.13 -32.22 -26.55
CA PRO A 423 -5.92 -32.74 -25.93
C PRO A 423 -5.12 -31.67 -25.26
N SER A 424 -5.48 -31.28 -24.01
CA SER A 424 -4.58 -30.49 -23.17
C SER A 424 -4.95 -30.57 -21.68
N ALA A 425 -4.66 -31.72 -21.07
CA ALA A 425 -4.42 -31.80 -19.63
C ALA A 425 -3.65 -33.06 -19.31
N THR A 426 -2.37 -32.96 -19.16
CA THR A 426 -1.51 -34.00 -18.55
C THR A 426 -1.47 -33.77 -17.06
N ASP A 427 -2.11 -34.69 -16.33
CA ASP A 427 -1.89 -34.92 -14.91
C ASP A 427 -1.23 -36.29 -14.72
N PRO A 428 -0.19 -36.45 -13.94
CA PRO A 428 0.32 -37.78 -13.57
C PRO A 428 -0.04 -38.18 -12.17
N GLY A 429 -0.94 -39.15 -12.08
CA GLY A 429 -0.79 -40.33 -11.23
C GLY A 429 -1.14 -40.25 -9.75
N THR A 430 -2.07 -41.02 -9.32
CA THR A 430 -1.85 -42.22 -8.48
C THR A 430 -3.16 -42.96 -8.22
N GLU A 431 -3.03 -44.27 -8.25
CA GLU A 431 -4.02 -45.32 -8.28
C GLU A 431 -4.75 -45.60 -6.92
N PRO A 432 -5.50 -46.76 -6.84
CA PRO A 432 -6.96 -46.78 -6.77
C PRO A 432 -7.51 -47.38 -5.48
N SER A 433 -8.77 -47.24 -5.19
CA SER A 433 -9.50 -48.20 -4.37
C SER A 433 -11.01 -48.23 -4.64
N THR A 434 -11.46 -49.43 -4.75
CA THR A 434 -12.69 -50.02 -5.18
C THR A 434 -13.91 -49.81 -4.27
N PRO A 435 -15.08 -50.41 -4.55
CA PRO A 435 -16.37 -49.73 -4.60
C PRO A 435 -17.30 -50.09 -3.43
N SER A 436 -18.34 -49.31 -3.20
CA SER A 436 -19.52 -49.83 -2.47
C SER A 436 -20.82 -49.20 -2.95
N GLU A 437 -21.73 -50.06 -3.10
CA GLU A 437 -23.11 -50.07 -3.55
C GLU A 437 -24.07 -49.05 -2.88
N GLY A 438 -25.19 -48.78 -3.56
CA GLY A 438 -26.46 -48.59 -2.89
C GLY A 438 -27.23 -47.34 -3.34
N GLY A 439 -28.09 -47.55 -4.33
CA GLY A 439 -29.01 -46.57 -4.86
C GLY A 439 -30.21 -46.25 -3.99
N THR A 440 -30.93 -45.26 -4.32
CA THR A 440 -32.40 -45.22 -4.40
C THR A 440 -32.88 -43.95 -5.12
N PRO A 441 -33.96 -43.97 -5.89
CA PRO A 441 -34.34 -42.89 -6.77
C PRO A 441 -35.08 -41.79 -6.01
N THR A 442 -34.74 -40.55 -6.29
CA THR A 442 -35.42 -39.36 -5.77
C THR A 442 -36.55 -38.88 -6.69
N VAL A 443 -37.67 -38.64 -6.06
CA VAL A 443 -38.94 -38.10 -6.59
C VAL A 443 -38.73 -36.64 -7.01
N PRO A 444 -39.39 -36.11 -8.05
CA PRO A 444 -39.32 -34.74 -8.47
C PRO A 444 -40.02 -33.78 -7.50
N SER A 445 -39.36 -32.73 -7.09
CA SER A 445 -39.90 -31.69 -6.24
C SER A 445 -40.81 -30.74 -7.01
N GLU A 446 -41.88 -30.37 -6.36
CA GLU A 446 -42.94 -29.43 -6.73
C GLU A 446 -42.36 -27.98 -6.91
N PRO A 447 -42.90 -27.14 -7.82
CA PRO A 447 -42.42 -25.79 -8.05
C PRO A 447 -42.78 -24.82 -6.91
N GLU A 448 -41.81 -24.00 -6.51
CA GLU A 448 -41.93 -22.93 -5.51
C GLU A 448 -43.01 -21.87 -5.91
N PRO A 449 -43.75 -21.34 -4.92
CA PRO A 449 -44.74 -20.28 -5.18
C PRO A 449 -44.07 -18.93 -5.47
N ALA A 450 -44.71 -18.17 -6.36
CA ALA A 450 -44.29 -16.85 -6.80
C ALA A 450 -44.15 -15.84 -5.62
N PRO A 451 -43.20 -14.90 -5.69
CA PRO A 451 -42.99 -13.89 -4.65
C PRO A 451 -44.16 -12.92 -4.54
N GLN A 452 -44.54 -12.62 -3.30
CA GLN A 452 -45.53 -11.60 -2.97
C GLN A 452 -45.00 -10.18 -3.29
N PRO A 453 -45.85 -9.26 -3.69
CA PRO A 453 -45.44 -7.89 -3.99
C PRO A 453 -45.02 -7.14 -2.70
N GLU A 454 -43.95 -6.35 -2.80
CA GLU A 454 -43.43 -5.49 -1.76
C GLU A 454 -44.48 -4.44 -1.31
N PRO A 455 -44.53 -4.09 -0.03
CA PRO A 455 -45.40 -3.01 0.45
C PRO A 455 -44.93 -1.64 -0.05
N GLU A 456 -45.87 -0.79 -0.45
CA GLU A 456 -45.61 0.58 -0.89
C GLU A 456 -44.93 1.42 0.18
N PRO A 457 -44.00 2.32 -0.20
CA PRO A 457 -43.27 3.15 0.78
C PRO A 457 -44.22 4.15 1.45
N THR A 458 -44.09 4.23 2.78
CA THR A 458 -44.77 5.21 3.62
C THR A 458 -44.32 6.63 3.25
N PRO A 459 -45.19 7.60 3.09
CA PRO A 459 -44.83 8.98 2.73
C PRO A 459 -43.99 9.63 3.83
N GLU A 460 -42.92 10.31 3.43
CA GLU A 460 -42.01 11.10 4.23
C GLU A 460 -42.73 12.30 4.83
N PRO A 461 -42.52 12.65 6.13
CA PRO A 461 -43.14 13.82 6.74
C PRO A 461 -42.55 15.12 6.18
N GLU A 462 -43.43 16.08 5.87
CA GLU A 462 -43.09 17.42 5.38
C GLU A 462 -42.18 18.19 6.35
N PRO A 463 -41.21 19.00 5.85
CA PRO A 463 -40.36 19.80 6.73
C PRO A 463 -41.13 20.94 7.40
N THR A 464 -41.12 20.94 8.71
CA THR A 464 -41.65 22.06 9.52
C THR A 464 -40.64 23.22 9.50
N THR A 465 -41.10 24.39 9.12
CA THR A 465 -40.41 25.69 9.21
C THR A 465 -40.02 26.05 10.62
N PRO A 466 -38.79 26.58 10.85
CA PRO A 466 -38.40 27.05 12.21
C PRO A 466 -39.10 28.37 12.56
N THR A 467 -39.70 28.38 13.73
CA THR A 467 -40.20 29.60 14.38
C THR A 467 -39.02 30.29 15.08
N GLU A 468 -38.83 31.57 14.77
CA GLU A 468 -37.89 32.47 15.47
C GLU A 468 -38.24 32.61 16.98
N GLY A 469 -37.18 32.66 17.80
CA GLY A 469 -37.16 33.36 19.09
C GLY A 469 -36.94 32.48 20.31
N SER A 470 -35.74 32.50 20.87
CA SER A 470 -35.48 32.98 22.25
C SER A 470 -34.12 32.52 22.77
N ASP A 471 -33.34 33.53 23.18
CA ASP A 471 -32.31 33.57 24.23
C ASP A 471 -31.45 32.33 24.53
N PHE A 472 -30.17 32.40 24.08
CA PHE A 472 -29.08 31.61 24.63
C PHE A 472 -28.43 32.35 25.81
N THR A 473 -28.64 31.83 27.01
CA THR A 473 -27.79 32.09 28.18
C THR A 473 -26.51 31.29 28.06
N VAL A 474 -25.39 32.00 28.03
CA VAL A 474 -24.04 31.44 28.15
C VAL A 474 -23.86 30.88 29.55
N ILE A 475 -23.51 29.60 29.67
CA ILE A 475 -23.07 28.95 30.90
C ILE A 475 -21.55 28.75 30.82
N ASP A 476 -20.82 29.43 31.74
CA ASP A 476 -19.38 29.27 31.94
C ASP A 476 -19.03 27.87 32.50
N PRO A 477 -17.88 27.30 32.13
CA PRO A 477 -17.40 26.02 32.67
C PRO A 477 -16.86 26.19 34.11
N PRO A 478 -16.97 25.15 34.98
CA PRO A 478 -16.49 25.20 36.35
C PRO A 478 -14.95 25.15 36.41
N PRO A 479 -14.32 25.71 37.46
CA PRO A 479 -12.86 25.75 37.61
C PRO A 479 -12.32 24.41 38.02
N ALA A 480 -11.09 24.13 37.51
CA ALA A 480 -10.30 22.93 37.80
C ALA A 480 -9.88 22.89 39.27
N ALA A 481 -10.01 21.70 39.89
CA ALA A 481 -9.38 21.30 41.13
C ALA A 481 -8.13 20.44 40.85
#